data_b9d2c240e4e9d793214919de31e5b407
#
_entry.id   b9d2c240e4e9d793214919de31e5b407
#
_cell.length_a   1.000
_cell.length_b   1.000
_cell.length_c   1.000
_cell.angle_alpha   90.00
_cell.angle_beta   90.00
_cell.angle_gamma   90.00
#
_symmetry.space_group_name_H-M   'P 1'
#
loop_
_entity.id
_entity.type
_entity.pdbx_description
1 polymer ?
#
loop_
_entity_poly.entity_id
_entity_poly.type
_entity_poly.pdbx_seq_one_letter_code
_entity_poly.pdbx_strand_id
1 'polypeptide(L)'
;KKYCIGVDSDQYAYYKDSENPELADVILTSMLKNVGDSFVAFFEDVENGEDVWGKLNRLGLKEKSVGYVDNEFFQQNVPQEIRDKMAEAQEKILAGEITVKSYYDFANEAEYQQLLDSVAP
;
A
#
# COMPACT_ATOMS: atom_id res chain seq x y z
N LYS A 1 10.32 1.71 -22.26
CA LYS A 1 10.25 2.65 -21.11
C LYS A 1 10.30 1.82 -19.84
N LYS A 2 11.05 2.26 -18.83
CA LYS A 2 11.06 1.64 -17.50
C LYS A 2 10.28 2.53 -16.56
N TYR A 3 9.50 1.92 -15.68
CA TYR A 3 8.72 2.62 -14.65
C TYR A 3 9.26 2.32 -13.26
N CYS A 4 8.98 3.20 -12.31
CA CYS A 4 9.14 2.96 -10.88
C CYS A 4 7.80 3.06 -10.17
N ILE A 5 7.76 2.52 -8.97
CA ILE A 5 6.65 2.63 -8.02
C ILE A 5 7.13 3.50 -6.87
N GLY A 6 6.43 4.60 -6.62
CA GLY A 6 6.68 5.48 -5.49
C GLY A 6 6.20 4.87 -4.17
N VAL A 7 6.53 5.52 -3.07
CA VAL A 7 6.19 5.08 -1.71
C VAL A 7 5.75 6.26 -0.86
N ASP A 8 4.92 5.99 0.14
CA ASP A 8 4.35 6.88 1.15
C ASP A 8 3.27 7.84 0.65
N SER A 9 3.50 8.58 -0.41
CA SER A 9 2.60 9.59 -0.95
C SER A 9 2.52 9.50 -2.47
N ASP A 10 1.57 10.22 -3.09
CA ASP A 10 1.48 10.33 -4.54
C ASP A 10 2.68 11.11 -5.10
N GLN A 11 3.73 10.38 -5.46
CA GLN A 11 4.94 10.95 -6.02
C GLN A 11 4.75 11.43 -7.46
N TYR A 12 3.79 10.89 -8.22
CA TYR A 12 3.44 11.42 -9.53
C TYR A 12 2.94 12.86 -9.40
N ALA A 13 1.97 13.11 -8.51
CA ALA A 13 1.45 14.45 -8.29
C ALA A 13 2.53 15.41 -7.78
N TYR A 14 3.41 14.94 -6.90
CA TYR A 14 4.53 15.74 -6.39
C TYR A 14 5.46 16.24 -7.52
N TYR A 15 5.87 15.35 -8.43
CA TYR A 15 6.78 15.72 -9.50
C TYR A 15 6.09 16.44 -10.66
N LYS A 16 4.82 16.14 -10.96
CA LYS A 16 4.07 16.78 -12.04
C LYS A 16 4.07 18.30 -11.95
N ASP A 17 3.97 18.84 -10.73
CA ASP A 17 3.92 20.27 -10.47
C ASP A 17 5.28 20.83 -9.96
N SER A 18 6.36 20.07 -10.08
CA SER A 18 7.71 20.44 -9.65
C SER A 18 8.51 21.14 -10.77
N GLU A 19 9.76 21.50 -10.46
CA GLU A 19 10.73 22.02 -11.44
C GLU A 19 11.18 20.96 -12.46
N ASN A 20 10.93 19.67 -12.19
CA ASN A 20 11.31 18.53 -13.04
C ASN A 20 10.10 17.65 -13.35
N PRO A 21 9.08 18.16 -14.06
CA PRO A 21 7.83 17.46 -14.29
C PRO A 21 7.99 16.16 -15.11
N GLU A 22 9.07 16.03 -15.87
CA GLU A 22 9.42 14.83 -16.63
C GLU A 22 9.68 13.60 -15.74
N LEU A 23 10.01 13.81 -14.46
CA LEU A 23 10.18 12.73 -13.49
C LEU A 23 8.84 12.05 -13.15
N ALA A 24 7.72 12.76 -13.26
CA ALA A 24 6.40 12.16 -13.09
C ALA A 24 6.14 11.06 -14.12
N ASP A 25 6.61 11.22 -15.36
CA ASP A 25 6.36 10.28 -16.47
C ASP A 25 6.96 8.88 -16.29
N VAL A 26 7.79 8.67 -15.27
CA VAL A 26 8.36 7.35 -14.94
C VAL A 26 7.76 6.76 -13.67
N ILE A 27 6.92 7.51 -12.95
CA ILE A 27 6.27 7.05 -11.72
C ILE A 27 4.89 6.48 -12.09
N LEU A 28 4.81 5.16 -12.21
CA LEU A 28 3.59 4.49 -12.67
C LEU A 28 2.46 4.59 -11.65
N THR A 29 2.78 4.38 -10.39
CA THR A 29 1.90 4.50 -9.23
C THR A 29 2.75 4.74 -7.98
N SER A 30 2.14 4.95 -6.84
CA SER A 30 2.79 4.99 -5.53
C SER A 30 2.01 4.15 -4.54
N MET A 31 2.72 3.39 -3.71
CA MET A 31 2.15 2.74 -2.54
C MET A 31 1.90 3.82 -1.48
N LEU A 32 0.65 3.98 -1.10
CA LEU A 32 0.23 5.05 -0.18
C LEU A 32 0.27 4.59 1.27
N LYS A 33 0.73 5.47 2.13
CA LYS A 33 0.58 5.41 3.57
C LYS A 33 -0.31 6.58 4.01
N ASN A 34 -1.60 6.29 4.17
CA ASN A 34 -2.64 7.27 4.46
C ASN A 34 -2.69 7.58 5.96
N VAL A 35 -1.75 8.40 6.42
CA VAL A 35 -1.64 8.77 7.84
C VAL A 35 -2.92 9.47 8.33
N GLY A 36 -3.53 10.32 7.52
CA GLY A 36 -4.80 10.97 7.84
C GLY A 36 -5.92 9.97 8.13
N ASP A 37 -6.13 8.99 7.24
CA ASP A 37 -7.16 7.97 7.43
C ASP A 37 -6.85 7.07 8.64
N SER A 38 -5.56 6.83 8.93
CA SER A 38 -5.14 6.11 10.14
C SER A 38 -5.54 6.85 11.42
N PHE A 39 -5.44 8.17 11.43
CA PHE A 39 -5.91 8.99 12.57
C PHE A 39 -7.43 8.97 12.69
N VAL A 40 -8.15 9.05 11.57
CA VAL A 40 -9.62 8.97 11.60
C VAL A 40 -10.04 7.62 12.18
N ALA A 41 -9.50 6.50 11.68
CA ALA A 41 -9.78 5.16 12.19
C ALA A 41 -9.49 5.04 13.71
N PHE A 42 -8.35 5.58 14.16
CA PHE A 42 -8.00 5.60 15.58
C PHE A 42 -9.02 6.35 16.44
N PHE A 43 -9.49 7.52 15.99
CA PHE A 43 -10.49 8.29 16.73
C PHE A 43 -11.86 7.61 16.72
N GLU A 44 -12.24 6.96 15.61
CA GLU A 44 -13.48 6.16 15.56
C GLU A 44 -13.44 5.00 16.56
N ASP A 45 -12.31 4.29 16.69
CA ASP A 45 -12.12 3.25 17.70
C ASP A 45 -12.24 3.79 19.12
N VAL A 46 -11.65 4.96 19.41
CA VAL A 46 -11.77 5.64 20.72
C VAL A 46 -13.22 6.02 21.01
N GLU A 47 -13.96 6.58 20.05
CA GLU A 47 -15.37 6.96 20.20
C GLU A 47 -16.27 5.73 20.41
N ASN A 48 -15.93 4.59 19.80
CA ASN A 48 -16.62 3.33 19.98
C ASN A 48 -16.27 2.63 21.32
N GLY A 49 -15.38 3.22 22.12
CA GLY A 49 -14.97 2.68 23.42
C GLY A 49 -13.97 1.54 23.36
N GLU A 50 -13.28 1.38 22.22
CA GLU A 50 -12.23 0.39 22.08
C GLU A 50 -11.01 0.74 22.94
N ASP A 51 -10.40 -0.26 23.52
CA ASP A 51 -9.15 -0.10 24.27
C ASP A 51 -7.95 -0.03 23.32
N VAL A 52 -7.59 1.18 22.91
CA VAL A 52 -6.53 1.44 21.92
C VAL A 52 -5.19 1.81 22.56
N TRP A 53 -5.16 2.06 23.88
CA TRP A 53 -4.00 2.63 24.55
C TRP A 53 -2.93 1.57 24.86
N GLY A 54 -1.66 1.94 24.67
CA GLY A 54 -0.53 1.06 24.97
C GLY A 54 -0.40 -0.15 24.07
N LYS A 55 -1.09 -0.18 22.94
CA LYS A 55 -1.10 -1.27 21.96
C LYS A 55 -0.42 -0.86 20.66
N LEU A 56 0.19 -1.83 19.99
CA LEU A 56 0.64 -1.69 18.61
C LEU A 56 -0.48 -2.16 17.67
N ASN A 57 -1.20 -1.21 17.08
CA ASN A 57 -2.23 -1.52 16.11
C ASN A 57 -1.64 -1.52 14.70
N ARG A 58 -1.85 -2.60 13.96
CA ARG A 58 -1.48 -2.68 12.54
C ARG A 58 -2.71 -2.35 11.71
N LEU A 59 -2.65 -1.23 11.02
CA LEU A 59 -3.70 -0.75 10.15
C LEU A 59 -3.36 -1.11 8.69
N GLY A 60 -4.38 -1.45 7.92
CA GLY A 60 -4.20 -1.93 6.55
C GLY A 60 -5.21 -1.36 5.56
N LEU A 61 -5.59 -2.19 4.58
CA LEU A 61 -6.59 -1.84 3.56
C LEU A 61 -7.98 -1.61 4.16
N LYS A 62 -8.35 -2.36 5.19
CA LYS A 62 -9.65 -2.25 5.86
C LYS A 62 -9.87 -0.87 6.44
N GLU A 63 -8.87 -0.32 7.09
CA GLU A 63 -8.86 1.02 7.69
C GLU A 63 -8.49 2.11 6.67
N LYS A 64 -8.32 1.76 5.39
CA LYS A 64 -7.84 2.66 4.33
C LYS A 64 -6.48 3.31 4.63
N SER A 65 -5.73 2.75 5.57
CA SER A 65 -4.44 3.26 6.01
C SER A 65 -3.32 3.03 5.00
N VAL A 66 -3.53 2.12 4.05
CA VAL A 66 -2.64 1.86 2.92
C VAL A 66 -3.45 1.73 1.63
N GLY A 67 -2.79 1.95 0.50
CA GLY A 67 -3.41 1.86 -0.81
C GLY A 67 -2.40 2.06 -1.92
N TYR A 68 -2.88 2.37 -3.11
CA TYR A 68 -2.03 2.79 -4.24
C TYR A 68 -2.70 3.92 -5.02
N VAL A 69 -1.91 4.67 -5.77
CA VAL A 69 -2.41 5.75 -6.62
C VAL A 69 -3.03 5.17 -7.88
N ASP A 70 -4.34 5.37 -8.07
CA ASP A 70 -5.09 5.02 -9.28
C ASP A 70 -5.52 6.29 -10.01
N ASN A 71 -4.54 7.00 -10.58
CA ASN A 71 -4.77 8.22 -11.36
C ASN A 71 -4.89 7.92 -12.86
N GLU A 72 -5.18 8.95 -13.65
CA GLU A 72 -5.32 8.83 -15.11
C GLU A 72 -4.05 8.27 -15.78
N PHE A 73 -2.86 8.68 -15.32
CA PHE A 73 -1.59 8.20 -15.86
C PHE A 73 -1.41 6.68 -15.62
N PHE A 74 -1.73 6.20 -14.41
CA PHE A 74 -1.74 4.77 -14.10
C PHE A 74 -2.71 4.01 -14.99
N GLN A 75 -3.94 4.51 -15.14
CA GLN A 75 -4.99 3.86 -15.95
C GLN A 75 -4.64 3.79 -17.44
N GLN A 76 -3.95 4.80 -17.97
CA GLN A 76 -3.48 4.82 -19.36
C GLN A 76 -2.30 3.90 -19.62
N ASN A 77 -1.44 3.65 -18.64
CA ASN A 77 -0.19 2.92 -18.80
C ASN A 77 -0.24 1.47 -18.27
N VAL A 78 -1.27 1.12 -17.47
CA VAL A 78 -1.47 -0.24 -16.95
C VAL A 78 -2.67 -0.89 -17.65
N PRO A 79 -2.48 -2.04 -18.32
CA PRO A 79 -3.57 -2.76 -18.98
C PRO A 79 -4.73 -3.07 -18.02
N GLN A 80 -5.96 -3.02 -18.52
CA GLN A 80 -7.15 -3.29 -17.71
C GLN A 80 -7.08 -4.63 -16.98
N GLU A 81 -6.63 -5.68 -17.67
CA GLU A 81 -6.47 -7.02 -17.08
C GLU A 81 -5.59 -7.01 -15.81
N ILE A 82 -4.53 -6.19 -15.81
CA ILE A 82 -3.65 -6.07 -14.63
C ILE A 82 -4.37 -5.31 -13.51
N ARG A 83 -5.08 -4.24 -13.85
CA ARG A 83 -5.87 -3.47 -12.86
C ARG A 83 -6.97 -4.32 -12.23
N ASP A 84 -7.65 -5.17 -13.02
CA ASP A 84 -8.66 -6.10 -12.54
C ASP A 84 -8.05 -7.14 -11.56
N LYS A 85 -6.86 -7.67 -11.87
CA LYS A 85 -6.12 -8.56 -10.96
C LYS A 85 -5.71 -7.87 -9.67
N MET A 86 -5.34 -6.59 -9.73
CA MET A 86 -5.03 -5.82 -8.51
C MET A 86 -6.28 -5.62 -7.64
N ALA A 87 -7.41 -5.28 -8.26
CA ALA A 87 -8.69 -5.15 -7.55
C ALA A 87 -9.12 -6.48 -6.92
N GLU A 88 -9.05 -7.58 -7.66
CA GLU A 88 -9.34 -8.93 -7.14
C GLU A 88 -8.43 -9.30 -5.95
N ALA A 89 -7.13 -9.01 -6.05
CA ALA A 89 -6.20 -9.27 -4.94
C ALA A 89 -6.54 -8.43 -3.69
N GLN A 90 -6.94 -7.17 -3.88
CA GLN A 90 -7.37 -6.31 -2.79
C GLN A 90 -8.64 -6.84 -2.12
N GLU A 91 -9.64 -7.28 -2.90
CA GLU A 91 -10.85 -7.91 -2.37
C GLU A 91 -10.54 -9.17 -1.57
N LYS A 92 -9.65 -10.02 -2.07
CA LYS A 92 -9.21 -11.25 -1.37
C LYS A 92 -8.50 -10.95 -0.05
N ILE A 93 -7.69 -9.89 0.00
CA ILE A 93 -7.06 -9.44 1.24
C ILE A 93 -8.13 -8.97 2.24
N LEU A 94 -9.10 -8.16 1.78
CA LEU A 94 -10.20 -7.66 2.63
C LEU A 94 -11.11 -8.80 3.13
N ALA A 95 -11.30 -9.83 2.31
CA ALA A 95 -12.05 -11.05 2.68
C ALA A 95 -11.24 -12.00 3.59
N GLY A 96 -9.94 -11.76 3.80
CA GLY A 96 -9.07 -12.63 4.59
C GLY A 96 -8.61 -13.90 3.86
N GLU A 97 -8.87 -14.02 2.55
CA GLU A 97 -8.41 -15.14 1.73
C GLU A 97 -6.90 -15.06 1.44
N ILE A 98 -6.37 -13.83 1.37
CA ILE A 98 -4.94 -13.57 1.28
C ILE A 98 -4.48 -12.91 2.56
N THR A 99 -3.51 -13.53 3.24
CA THR A 99 -2.84 -12.96 4.40
C THR A 99 -1.52 -12.31 3.99
N VAL A 100 -1.41 -11.01 4.18
CA VAL A 100 -0.15 -10.26 3.98
C VAL A 100 0.69 -10.42 5.23
N LYS A 101 1.83 -11.12 5.10
CA LYS A 101 2.75 -11.33 6.20
C LYS A 101 3.66 -10.12 6.40
N SER A 102 3.89 -9.77 7.66
CA SER A 102 4.89 -8.81 8.10
C SER A 102 6.14 -9.54 8.62
N TYR A 103 7.29 -8.86 8.62
CA TYR A 103 8.49 -9.37 9.29
C TYR A 103 8.22 -9.84 10.73
N TYR A 104 7.37 -9.13 11.45
CA TYR A 104 7.03 -9.45 12.85
C TYR A 104 6.13 -10.69 13.02
N ASP A 105 5.65 -11.29 11.93
CA ASP A 105 4.85 -12.52 11.96
C ASP A 105 5.70 -13.79 11.89
N PHE A 106 7.02 -13.63 11.74
CA PHE A 106 7.99 -14.73 11.72
C PHE A 106 8.61 -14.94 13.09
N ALA A 107 8.85 -16.19 13.45
CA ALA A 107 9.42 -16.55 14.73
C ALA A 107 10.89 -16.08 14.88
N ASN A 108 11.58 -15.95 13.75
CA ASN A 108 12.98 -15.52 13.69
C ASN A 108 13.37 -15.05 12.29
N GLU A 109 14.53 -14.40 12.19
CA GLU A 109 15.06 -13.89 10.93
C GLU A 109 15.31 -14.97 9.87
N ALA A 110 15.67 -16.19 10.28
CA ALA A 110 15.94 -17.27 9.34
C ALA A 110 14.67 -17.70 8.58
N GLU A 111 13.51 -17.75 9.22
CA GLU A 111 12.24 -18.02 8.56
C GLU A 111 11.85 -16.92 7.58
N TYR A 112 12.08 -15.66 7.95
CA TYR A 112 11.86 -14.54 7.04
C TYR A 112 12.79 -14.60 5.84
N GLN A 113 14.08 -14.92 6.05
CA GLN A 113 15.05 -15.07 4.97
C GLN A 113 14.67 -16.21 4.02
N GLN A 114 14.16 -17.34 4.52
CA GLN A 114 13.67 -18.43 3.68
C GLN A 114 12.53 -17.98 2.75
N LEU A 115 11.62 -17.12 3.24
CA LEU A 115 10.58 -16.56 2.39
C LEU A 115 11.21 -15.66 1.31
N LEU A 116 12.13 -14.78 1.67
CA LEU A 116 12.81 -13.89 0.71
C LEU A 116 13.52 -14.71 -0.39
N ASP A 117 14.25 -15.73 0.00
CA ASP A 117 14.98 -16.61 -0.93
C ASP A 117 14.03 -17.37 -1.87
N SER A 118 12.82 -17.70 -1.40
CA SER A 118 11.81 -18.41 -2.19
C SER A 118 11.17 -17.57 -3.29
N VAL A 119 11.21 -16.23 -3.16
CA VAL A 119 10.62 -15.26 -4.09
C VAL A 119 11.65 -14.40 -4.80
N ALA A 120 12.91 -14.61 -4.51
CA ALA A 120 14.02 -13.93 -5.21
C ALA A 120 14.03 -14.34 -6.70
N PRO A 121 14.29 -13.40 -7.62
CA PRO A 121 14.34 -13.65 -9.07
C PRO A 121 15.54 -14.51 -9.48
#